data_99b8e881edec99d0b332bd0de3877dad
#
_entry.id   99b8e881edec99d0b332bd0de3877dad
#
_cell.length_a   1.000
_cell.length_b   1.000
_cell.length_c   1.000
_cell.angle_alpha   90.00
_cell.angle_beta   90.00
_cell.angle_gamma   90.00
#
_symmetry.space_group_name_H-M   'P 1'
#
loop_
_entity.id
_entity.type
_entity.pdbx_description
1 polymer ?
#
loop_
_entity_poly.entity_id
_entity_poly.type
_entity_poly.pdbx_seq_one_letter_code
_entity_poly.pdbx_strand_id
1 'polypeptide(L)'
;LVHAGEDDPIEAAFMVNSEELGCIVPTWEFHAPAHDPDLFHMARENLKAKMAGQEAPLRALEVIEAGLSLPFHQALTQERQVFLELKTGPQAKALRHIFFAQRAAKAPAHLRGVALEVRHAVVVGGGTMGAGIAYALLAAGLQVTVLEADAAGLQRAEDTIGKLTEASLRRGIIDAAQAADQRRRMTLSTQYSEAASAQLAIEAVFEDMAVKHEILAKLEAVMPAEAVLATNTSYLDVNEMAARLMDPTRVIGLHFFAPAHIMKLLEIVQGA
;
A
#
# COMPACT_ATOMS: atom_id res chain seq x y z
N LEU A 1 -22.55 31.52 -6.24
CA LEU A 1 -22.83 32.39 -7.40
C LEU A 1 -21.49 32.81 -7.96
N VAL A 2 -21.06 32.19 -9.04
CA VAL A 2 -19.87 32.62 -9.81
C VAL A 2 -20.42 33.35 -11.01
N HIS A 3 -20.22 34.68 -11.06
CA HIS A 3 -20.47 35.42 -12.28
C HIS A 3 -19.41 35.02 -13.31
N ALA A 4 -19.85 34.40 -14.40
CA ALA A 4 -18.97 34.07 -15.51
C ALA A 4 -18.54 35.35 -16.21
N GLY A 5 -17.28 35.75 -16.06
CA GLY A 5 -16.69 36.84 -16.80
C GLY A 5 -15.76 37.82 -16.06
N GLU A 6 -15.51 37.61 -14.76
CA GLU A 6 -14.59 38.46 -14.00
C GLU A 6 -13.31 37.70 -13.61
N ASP A 7 -12.17 38.34 -13.87
CA ASP A 7 -10.84 37.74 -13.69
C ASP A 7 -10.38 37.67 -12.23
N ASP A 8 -11.08 38.34 -11.29
CA ASP A 8 -10.76 38.29 -9.86
C ASP A 8 -11.96 37.83 -9.02
N PRO A 9 -11.89 36.63 -8.42
CA PRO A 9 -12.97 36.10 -7.58
C PRO A 9 -13.18 36.88 -6.26
N ILE A 10 -12.24 37.73 -5.85
CA ILE A 10 -12.36 38.60 -4.68
C ILE A 10 -13.19 39.86 -5.03
N GLU A 11 -12.91 40.48 -6.20
CA GLU A 11 -13.73 41.59 -6.69
C GLU A 11 -15.17 41.14 -6.98
N ALA A 12 -15.35 39.95 -7.59
CA ALA A 12 -16.68 39.39 -7.82
C ALA A 12 -17.47 39.20 -6.51
N ALA A 13 -16.79 38.80 -5.44
CA ALA A 13 -17.43 38.64 -4.11
C ALA A 13 -17.86 39.99 -3.48
N PHE A 14 -17.17 41.10 -3.77
CA PHE A 14 -17.55 42.44 -3.30
C PHE A 14 -18.67 43.06 -4.11
N MET A 15 -18.90 42.61 -5.34
CA MET A 15 -19.93 43.11 -6.24
C MET A 15 -21.30 42.44 -6.03
N VAL A 16 -21.39 41.45 -5.16
CA VAL A 16 -22.70 40.86 -4.78
C VAL A 16 -23.53 41.92 -4.05
N ASN A 17 -24.61 42.34 -4.69
CA ASN A 17 -25.51 43.36 -4.15
C ASN A 17 -26.14 42.89 -2.82
N SER A 18 -26.23 43.80 -1.87
CA SER A 18 -26.84 43.57 -0.56
C SER A 18 -28.30 43.08 -0.65
N GLU A 19 -29.02 43.38 -1.75
CA GLU A 19 -30.36 42.88 -2.01
C GLU A 19 -30.35 41.35 -2.37
N GLU A 20 -29.32 40.88 -3.07
CA GLU A 20 -29.13 39.45 -3.37
C GLU A 20 -28.72 38.66 -2.12
N LEU A 21 -27.95 39.27 -1.20
CA LEU A 21 -27.58 38.71 0.08
C LEU A 21 -28.76 38.59 1.04
N GLY A 22 -29.78 39.43 0.93
CA GLY A 22 -30.99 39.40 1.71
C GLY A 22 -31.84 38.13 1.52
N CYS A 23 -31.59 37.37 0.45
CA CYS A 23 -32.25 36.10 0.17
C CYS A 23 -31.44 34.87 0.63
N ILE A 24 -30.25 35.06 1.21
CA ILE A 24 -29.42 33.96 1.68
C ILE A 24 -29.95 33.48 3.03
N VAL A 25 -30.61 32.33 3.02
CA VAL A 25 -31.02 31.65 4.24
C VAL A 25 -29.80 31.01 4.89
N PRO A 26 -29.46 31.35 6.14
CA PRO A 26 -28.34 30.70 6.83
C PRO A 26 -28.54 29.19 6.91
N THR A 27 -27.47 28.42 6.77
CA THR A 27 -27.53 26.93 6.74
C THR A 27 -28.15 26.35 8.02
N TRP A 28 -28.07 27.01 9.13
CA TRP A 28 -28.70 26.58 10.39
C TRP A 28 -30.24 26.72 10.42
N GLU A 29 -30.82 27.40 9.45
CA GLU A 29 -32.27 27.52 9.29
C GLU A 29 -32.86 26.44 8.40
N PHE A 30 -32.02 25.69 7.69
CA PHE A 30 -32.46 24.53 6.92
C PHE A 30 -32.81 23.36 7.83
N HIS A 31 -33.92 22.76 7.54
CA HIS A 31 -34.30 21.50 8.20
C HIS A 31 -33.57 20.35 7.54
N ALA A 32 -33.18 19.36 8.33
CA ALA A 32 -32.61 18.14 7.78
C ALA A 32 -33.62 17.49 6.81
N PRO A 33 -33.17 17.02 5.64
CA PRO A 33 -34.06 16.32 4.70
C PRO A 33 -34.59 15.04 5.34
N ALA A 34 -35.78 14.61 4.91
CA ALA A 34 -36.29 13.31 5.26
C ALA A 34 -35.28 12.22 4.83
N HIS A 35 -35.00 11.27 5.68
CA HIS A 35 -34.04 10.21 5.45
C HIS A 35 -34.67 8.84 5.79
N ASP A 36 -34.09 7.79 5.20
CA ASP A 36 -34.44 6.42 5.52
C ASP A 36 -34.09 6.15 7.00
N PRO A 37 -35.02 5.61 7.80
CA PRO A 37 -34.78 5.26 9.21
C PRO A 37 -33.55 4.34 9.40
N ASP A 38 -33.26 3.48 8.42
CA ASP A 38 -32.14 2.55 8.47
C ASP A 38 -30.79 3.15 8.03
N LEU A 39 -30.78 4.40 7.52
CA LEU A 39 -29.57 5.04 6.99
C LEU A 39 -28.39 5.00 7.96
N PHE A 40 -28.62 5.42 9.22
CA PHE A 40 -27.56 5.48 10.24
C PHE A 40 -27.12 4.09 10.68
N HIS A 41 -28.05 3.13 10.75
CA HIS A 41 -27.71 1.74 11.03
C HIS A 41 -26.81 1.15 9.94
N MET A 42 -27.20 1.29 8.69
CA MET A 42 -26.42 0.81 7.55
C MET A 42 -25.03 1.49 7.46
N ALA A 43 -24.97 2.81 7.68
CA ALA A 43 -23.73 3.56 7.70
C ALA A 43 -22.81 3.06 8.82
N ARG A 44 -23.33 2.79 10.01
CA ARG A 44 -22.58 2.29 11.18
C ARG A 44 -21.97 0.92 10.89
N GLU A 45 -22.73 -0.01 10.34
CA GLU A 45 -22.23 -1.35 9.98
C GLU A 45 -21.16 -1.28 8.87
N ASN A 46 -21.36 -0.42 7.89
CA ASN A 46 -20.36 -0.19 6.83
C ASN A 46 -19.06 0.42 7.39
N LEU A 47 -19.15 1.38 8.30
CA LEU A 47 -17.99 1.99 8.96
C LEU A 47 -17.24 0.96 9.83
N LYS A 48 -17.94 0.13 10.61
CA LYS A 48 -17.33 -0.94 11.39
C LYS A 48 -16.55 -1.92 10.49
N ALA A 49 -17.09 -2.27 9.34
CA ALA A 49 -16.44 -3.17 8.40
C ALA A 49 -15.22 -2.54 7.71
N LYS A 50 -15.33 -1.27 7.25
CA LYS A 50 -14.29 -0.61 6.46
C LYS A 50 -13.22 0.09 7.29
N MET A 51 -13.60 0.58 8.47
CA MET A 51 -12.77 1.41 9.35
C MET A 51 -12.54 0.73 10.70
N ALA A 52 -12.39 -0.60 10.71
CA ALA A 52 -12.21 -1.38 11.93
C ALA A 52 -11.11 -0.81 12.84
N GLY A 53 -11.45 -0.60 14.10
CA GLY A 53 -10.54 -0.04 15.11
C GLY A 53 -10.38 1.49 15.08
N GLN A 54 -11.03 2.21 14.17
CA GLN A 54 -11.02 3.67 14.16
C GLN A 54 -12.26 4.23 14.88
N GLU A 55 -12.06 5.06 15.90
CA GLU A 55 -13.14 5.66 16.70
C GLU A 55 -13.82 6.84 16.00
N ALA A 56 -13.01 7.70 15.36
CA ALA A 56 -13.50 8.98 14.84
C ALA A 56 -14.64 8.86 13.82
N PRO A 57 -14.66 7.91 12.86
CA PRO A 57 -15.77 7.78 11.92
C PRO A 57 -17.10 7.43 12.59
N LEU A 58 -17.07 6.55 13.61
CA LEU A 58 -18.27 6.17 14.36
C LEU A 58 -18.78 7.32 15.22
N ARG A 59 -17.89 8.02 15.92
CA ARG A 59 -18.23 9.18 16.74
C ARG A 59 -18.76 10.34 15.88
N ALA A 60 -18.22 10.54 14.68
CA ALA A 60 -18.75 11.53 13.74
C ALA A 60 -20.18 11.17 13.31
N LEU A 61 -20.45 9.90 13.00
CA LEU A 61 -21.79 9.43 12.65
C LEU A 61 -22.80 9.66 13.81
N GLU A 62 -22.40 9.36 15.06
CA GLU A 62 -23.22 9.58 16.25
C GLU A 62 -23.57 11.05 16.43
N VAL A 63 -22.61 11.95 16.22
CA VAL A 63 -22.84 13.41 16.34
C VAL A 63 -23.78 13.91 15.25
N ILE A 64 -23.64 13.42 14.01
CA ILE A 64 -24.55 13.76 12.90
C ILE A 64 -25.98 13.28 13.22
N GLU A 65 -26.14 12.03 13.65
CA GLU A 65 -27.43 11.44 14.01
C GLU A 65 -28.10 12.23 15.14
N ALA A 66 -27.37 12.52 16.21
CA ALA A 66 -27.86 13.32 17.32
C ALA A 66 -28.25 14.76 16.90
N GLY A 67 -27.46 15.35 15.99
CA GLY A 67 -27.69 16.70 15.48
C GLY A 67 -29.01 16.88 14.74
N LEU A 68 -29.57 15.80 14.18
CA LEU A 68 -30.91 15.87 13.53
C LEU A 68 -32.04 16.17 14.45
N SER A 69 -31.92 15.88 15.76
CA SER A 69 -32.97 16.07 16.78
C SER A 69 -32.67 17.22 17.73
N LEU A 70 -31.49 17.82 17.70
CA LEU A 70 -31.05 18.88 18.59
C LEU A 70 -31.21 20.26 17.96
N PRO A 71 -31.45 21.33 18.76
CA PRO A 71 -31.29 22.70 18.30
C PRO A 71 -29.84 22.92 17.78
N PHE A 72 -29.68 23.68 16.71
CA PHE A 72 -28.41 23.88 16.02
C PHE A 72 -27.22 24.19 16.96
N HIS A 73 -27.39 25.15 17.88
CA HIS A 73 -26.31 25.54 18.80
C HIS A 73 -25.93 24.44 19.79
N GLN A 74 -26.87 23.58 20.18
CA GLN A 74 -26.60 22.43 21.04
C GLN A 74 -25.87 21.34 20.25
N ALA A 75 -26.30 21.04 19.02
CA ALA A 75 -25.65 20.12 18.14
C ALA A 75 -24.18 20.53 17.86
N LEU A 76 -23.95 21.81 17.55
CA LEU A 76 -22.62 22.38 17.31
C LEU A 76 -21.72 22.30 18.56
N THR A 77 -22.31 22.52 19.77
CA THR A 77 -21.54 22.38 21.01
C THR A 77 -21.11 20.94 21.25
N GLN A 78 -22.01 19.99 21.04
CA GLN A 78 -21.71 18.56 21.15
C GLN A 78 -20.66 18.12 20.12
N GLU A 79 -20.79 18.54 18.86
CA GLU A 79 -19.80 18.27 17.80
C GLU A 79 -18.42 18.76 18.21
N ARG A 80 -18.33 20.00 18.68
CA ARG A 80 -17.07 20.59 19.13
C ARG A 80 -16.44 19.82 20.30
N GLN A 81 -17.24 19.39 21.25
CA GLN A 81 -16.76 18.60 22.38
C GLN A 81 -16.18 17.27 21.90
N VAL A 82 -16.93 16.50 21.09
CA VAL A 82 -16.48 15.22 20.55
C VAL A 82 -15.24 15.40 19.68
N PHE A 83 -15.20 16.45 18.85
CA PHE A 83 -14.01 16.77 18.05
C PHE A 83 -12.76 17.00 18.92
N LEU A 84 -12.89 17.77 20.03
CA LEU A 84 -11.75 18.03 20.93
C LEU A 84 -11.29 16.76 21.65
N GLU A 85 -12.21 15.91 22.10
CA GLU A 85 -11.89 14.61 22.70
C GLU A 85 -11.10 13.73 21.70
N LEU A 86 -11.62 13.57 20.50
CA LEU A 86 -10.96 12.77 19.45
C LEU A 86 -9.61 13.37 19.06
N LYS A 87 -9.51 14.69 18.87
CA LYS A 87 -8.28 15.38 18.45
C LYS A 87 -7.14 15.19 19.45
N THR A 88 -7.43 15.18 20.73
CA THR A 88 -6.43 15.08 21.81
C THR A 88 -6.23 13.66 22.31
N GLY A 89 -7.10 12.73 21.91
CA GLY A 89 -7.10 11.33 22.32
C GLY A 89 -5.86 10.54 21.86
N PRO A 90 -5.64 9.38 22.46
CA PRO A 90 -4.46 8.54 22.14
C PRO A 90 -4.45 8.05 20.70
N GLN A 91 -5.62 7.72 20.13
CA GLN A 91 -5.70 7.27 18.74
C GLN A 91 -5.26 8.35 17.74
N ALA A 92 -5.69 9.61 17.97
CA ALA A 92 -5.25 10.72 17.11
C ALA A 92 -3.74 10.98 17.21
N LYS A 93 -3.14 10.79 18.39
CA LYS A 93 -1.68 10.87 18.57
C LYS A 93 -0.98 9.76 17.77
N ALA A 94 -1.46 8.53 17.87
CA ALA A 94 -0.92 7.39 17.14
C ALA A 94 -1.06 7.56 15.62
N LEU A 95 -2.22 7.98 15.12
CA LEU A 95 -2.45 8.20 13.69
C LEU A 95 -1.56 9.33 13.14
N ARG A 96 -1.37 10.42 13.88
CA ARG A 96 -0.40 11.48 13.50
C ARG A 96 1.02 10.97 13.48
N HIS A 97 1.41 10.16 14.45
CA HIS A 97 2.75 9.54 14.47
C HIS A 97 2.97 8.69 13.21
N ILE A 98 2.04 7.78 12.90
CA ILE A 98 2.12 6.92 11.70
C ILE A 98 2.14 7.76 10.42
N PHE A 99 1.34 8.82 10.34
CA PHE A 99 1.35 9.72 9.18
C PHE A 99 2.72 10.36 8.92
N PHE A 100 3.39 10.84 9.97
CA PHE A 100 4.73 11.41 9.83
C PHE A 100 5.80 10.33 9.64
N ALA A 101 5.70 9.18 10.30
CA ALA A 101 6.60 8.05 10.13
C ALA A 101 6.59 7.54 8.68
N GLN A 102 5.40 7.36 8.08
CA GLN A 102 5.27 6.97 6.67
C GLN A 102 5.90 8.00 5.71
N ARG A 103 5.84 9.29 6.03
CA ARG A 103 6.50 10.32 5.23
C ARG A 103 8.01 10.32 5.40
N ALA A 104 8.49 10.10 6.63
CA ALA A 104 9.92 10.00 6.93
C ALA A 104 10.57 8.74 6.35
N ALA A 105 9.80 7.65 6.21
CA ALA A 105 10.26 6.40 5.60
C ALA A 105 10.47 6.48 4.07
N LYS A 106 10.07 7.57 3.41
CA LYS A 106 10.45 7.80 2.01
C LYS A 106 11.95 7.99 1.92
N ALA A 107 12.55 7.46 0.83
CA ALA A 107 13.99 7.47 0.60
C ALA A 107 14.66 8.79 1.04
N PRO A 108 15.65 8.73 1.95
CA PRO A 108 16.38 9.91 2.41
C PRO A 108 16.99 10.67 1.24
N ALA A 109 17.16 11.99 1.37
CA ALA A 109 17.64 12.83 0.27
C ALA A 109 19.02 12.41 -0.24
N HIS A 110 19.87 11.85 0.63
CA HIS A 110 21.24 11.39 0.29
C HIS A 110 21.24 10.09 -0.55
N LEU A 111 20.14 9.33 -0.56
CA LEU A 111 19.97 8.13 -1.39
C LEU A 111 19.26 8.43 -2.73
N ARG A 112 18.99 9.70 -3.04
CA ARG A 112 18.38 10.13 -4.30
C ARG A 112 19.46 10.15 -5.38
N GLY A 113 19.79 8.97 -5.89
CA GLY A 113 20.55 8.77 -7.13
C GLY A 113 19.64 8.58 -8.33
N VAL A 114 20.23 8.27 -9.46
CA VAL A 114 19.49 7.76 -10.62
C VAL A 114 19.05 6.35 -10.26
N ALA A 115 17.75 6.14 -10.05
CA ALA A 115 17.21 4.83 -9.76
C ALA A 115 17.38 3.90 -10.98
N LEU A 116 17.78 2.65 -10.73
CA LEU A 116 17.71 1.60 -11.74
C LEU A 116 16.23 1.36 -12.09
N GLU A 117 15.91 1.39 -13.37
CA GLU A 117 14.56 1.02 -13.82
C GLU A 117 14.41 -0.51 -13.76
N VAL A 118 13.59 -1.00 -12.85
CA VAL A 118 13.28 -2.43 -12.75
C VAL A 118 12.02 -2.71 -13.56
N ARG A 119 12.15 -3.50 -14.62
CA ARG A 119 11.03 -3.98 -15.44
C ARG A 119 10.78 -5.47 -15.28
N HIS A 120 11.86 -6.23 -15.02
CA HIS A 120 11.82 -7.65 -14.79
C HIS A 120 12.47 -7.99 -13.44
N ALA A 121 11.75 -8.68 -12.59
CA ALA A 121 12.21 -9.17 -11.29
C ALA A 121 12.13 -10.70 -11.25
N VAL A 122 13.08 -11.31 -10.56
CA VAL A 122 13.11 -12.74 -10.27
C VAL A 122 12.82 -12.96 -8.78
N VAL A 123 11.97 -13.91 -8.45
CA VAL A 123 11.76 -14.38 -7.07
C VAL A 123 12.19 -15.83 -6.99
N VAL A 124 13.17 -16.13 -6.16
CA VAL A 124 13.63 -17.50 -5.93
C VAL A 124 12.96 -18.06 -4.69
N GLY A 125 12.22 -19.15 -4.86
CA GLY A 125 11.35 -19.72 -3.84
C GLY A 125 9.93 -19.18 -3.90
N GLY A 126 8.99 -20.00 -4.32
CA GLY A 126 7.55 -19.70 -4.45
C GLY A 126 6.72 -20.12 -3.23
N GLY A 127 7.33 -20.23 -2.06
CA GLY A 127 6.64 -20.47 -0.80
C GLY A 127 5.74 -19.29 -0.41
N THR A 128 5.21 -19.31 0.82
CA THR A 128 4.26 -18.27 1.30
C THR A 128 4.76 -16.83 1.09
N MET A 129 6.03 -16.57 1.44
CA MET A 129 6.61 -15.23 1.28
C MET A 129 6.90 -14.94 -0.20
N GLY A 130 7.59 -15.83 -0.90
CA GLY A 130 7.96 -15.60 -2.30
C GLY A 130 6.75 -15.47 -3.22
N ALA A 131 5.71 -16.27 -3.06
CA ALA A 131 4.46 -16.12 -3.82
C ALA A 131 3.77 -14.78 -3.53
N GLY A 132 3.77 -14.33 -2.26
CA GLY A 132 3.24 -13.01 -1.89
C GLY A 132 4.04 -11.85 -2.47
N ILE A 133 5.39 -11.98 -2.49
CA ILE A 133 6.31 -11.01 -3.10
C ILE A 133 6.09 -10.99 -4.62
N ALA A 134 6.06 -12.15 -5.28
CA ALA A 134 5.80 -12.25 -6.71
C ALA A 134 4.47 -11.60 -7.10
N TYR A 135 3.40 -11.87 -6.35
CA TYR A 135 2.11 -11.23 -6.56
C TYR A 135 2.19 -9.70 -6.40
N ALA A 136 2.87 -9.20 -5.38
CA ALA A 136 3.03 -7.75 -5.16
C ALA A 136 3.78 -7.07 -6.32
N LEU A 137 4.83 -7.71 -6.85
CA LEU A 137 5.60 -7.22 -8.01
C LEU A 137 4.75 -7.24 -9.30
N LEU A 138 3.96 -8.30 -9.52
CA LEU A 138 3.00 -8.38 -10.63
C LEU A 138 1.95 -7.27 -10.53
N ALA A 139 1.42 -7.01 -9.35
CA ALA A 139 0.48 -5.93 -9.10
C ALA A 139 1.10 -4.54 -9.33
N ALA A 140 2.41 -4.40 -9.09
CA ALA A 140 3.17 -3.18 -9.40
C ALA A 140 3.50 -3.00 -10.90
N GLY A 141 3.14 -3.96 -11.76
CA GLY A 141 3.32 -3.84 -13.21
C GLY A 141 4.58 -4.51 -13.79
N LEU A 142 5.38 -5.19 -12.98
CA LEU A 142 6.62 -5.82 -13.42
C LEU A 142 6.37 -7.15 -14.14
N GLN A 143 7.31 -7.56 -14.99
CA GLN A 143 7.49 -8.96 -15.36
C GLN A 143 8.11 -9.69 -14.17
N VAL A 144 7.62 -10.89 -13.87
CA VAL A 144 8.10 -11.67 -12.72
C VAL A 144 8.39 -13.11 -13.15
N THR A 145 9.61 -13.54 -12.94
CA THR A 145 9.98 -14.96 -13.03
C THR A 145 10.07 -15.53 -11.61
N VAL A 146 9.31 -16.59 -11.33
CA VAL A 146 9.45 -17.35 -10.09
C VAL A 146 10.30 -18.58 -10.38
N LEU A 147 11.39 -18.72 -9.64
CA LEU A 147 12.29 -19.87 -9.72
C LEU A 147 12.04 -20.80 -8.54
N GLU A 148 11.92 -22.09 -8.84
CA GLU A 148 11.78 -23.15 -7.86
C GLU A 148 12.75 -24.31 -8.14
N ALA A 149 12.98 -25.13 -7.14
CA ALA A 149 13.90 -26.26 -7.25
C ALA A 149 13.35 -27.36 -8.17
N ASP A 150 12.03 -27.55 -8.21
CA ASP A 150 11.38 -28.64 -8.92
C ASP A 150 9.97 -28.26 -9.43
N ALA A 151 9.39 -29.13 -10.24
CA ALA A 151 8.06 -28.95 -10.81
C ALA A 151 6.94 -28.91 -9.75
N ALA A 152 7.10 -29.60 -8.64
CA ALA A 152 6.12 -29.57 -7.55
C ALA A 152 6.14 -28.23 -6.83
N GLY A 153 7.31 -27.61 -6.67
CA GLY A 153 7.47 -26.25 -6.17
C GLY A 153 6.79 -25.24 -7.10
N LEU A 154 7.00 -25.34 -8.39
CA LEU A 154 6.37 -24.48 -9.41
C LEU A 154 4.84 -24.56 -9.34
N GLN A 155 4.28 -25.75 -9.23
CA GLN A 155 2.84 -25.92 -9.13
C GLN A 155 2.28 -25.28 -7.86
N ARG A 156 2.95 -25.45 -6.70
CA ARG A 156 2.54 -24.80 -5.46
C ARG A 156 2.61 -23.27 -5.56
N ALA A 157 3.64 -22.74 -6.20
CA ALA A 157 3.77 -21.30 -6.43
C ALA A 157 2.66 -20.77 -7.31
N GLU A 158 2.37 -21.44 -8.43
CA GLU A 158 1.27 -21.09 -9.34
C GLU A 158 -0.08 -21.08 -8.63
N ASP A 159 -0.39 -22.15 -7.88
CA ASP A 159 -1.63 -22.27 -7.13
C ASP A 159 -1.78 -21.16 -6.08
N THR A 160 -0.68 -20.81 -5.41
CA THR A 160 -0.70 -19.78 -4.37
C THR A 160 -0.92 -18.39 -4.98
N ILE A 161 -0.18 -18.05 -6.02
CA ILE A 161 -0.31 -16.75 -6.72
C ILE A 161 -1.70 -16.66 -7.37
N GLY A 162 -2.18 -17.75 -7.97
CA GLY A 162 -3.53 -17.84 -8.53
C GLY A 162 -4.62 -17.53 -7.51
N LYS A 163 -4.54 -18.13 -6.31
CA LYS A 163 -5.48 -17.85 -5.20
C LYS A 163 -5.46 -16.39 -4.75
N LEU A 164 -4.28 -15.75 -4.72
CA LEU A 164 -4.15 -14.32 -4.38
C LEU A 164 -4.82 -13.45 -5.45
N THR A 165 -4.59 -13.75 -6.72
CA THR A 165 -5.21 -13.05 -7.85
C THR A 165 -6.73 -13.19 -7.82
N GLU A 166 -7.26 -14.39 -7.64
CA GLU A 166 -8.69 -14.65 -7.53
C GLU A 166 -9.33 -13.96 -6.32
N ALA A 167 -8.64 -13.93 -5.17
CA ALA A 167 -9.13 -13.24 -3.99
C ALA A 167 -9.23 -11.73 -4.23
N SER A 168 -8.28 -11.15 -4.95
CA SER A 168 -8.29 -9.73 -5.31
C SER A 168 -9.38 -9.40 -6.33
N LEU A 169 -9.61 -10.29 -7.29
CA LEU A 169 -10.70 -10.17 -8.26
C LEU A 169 -12.07 -10.22 -7.56
N ARG A 170 -12.30 -11.20 -6.67
CA ARG A 170 -13.56 -11.30 -5.90
C ARG A 170 -13.84 -10.08 -5.02
N ARG A 171 -12.78 -9.43 -4.51
CA ARG A 171 -12.90 -8.21 -3.69
C ARG A 171 -13.02 -6.93 -4.52
N GLY A 172 -12.96 -7.01 -5.85
CA GLY A 172 -12.98 -5.84 -6.72
C GLY A 172 -11.73 -4.95 -6.61
N ILE A 173 -10.60 -5.49 -6.12
CA ILE A 173 -9.32 -4.77 -6.04
C ILE A 173 -8.69 -4.68 -7.43
N ILE A 174 -8.87 -5.71 -8.24
CA ILE A 174 -8.48 -5.78 -9.64
C ILE A 174 -9.66 -6.25 -10.49
N ASP A 175 -9.66 -5.92 -11.77
CA ASP A 175 -10.60 -6.44 -12.75
C ASP A 175 -10.04 -7.66 -13.51
N ALA A 176 -10.87 -8.26 -14.38
CA ALA A 176 -10.50 -9.44 -15.16
C ALA A 176 -9.36 -9.17 -16.16
N ALA A 177 -9.29 -7.96 -16.72
CA ALA A 177 -8.22 -7.58 -17.64
C ALA A 177 -6.87 -7.47 -16.91
N GLN A 178 -6.87 -6.88 -15.73
CA GLN A 178 -5.70 -6.78 -14.86
C GLN A 178 -5.22 -8.18 -14.38
N ALA A 179 -6.15 -9.06 -14.01
CA ALA A 179 -5.81 -10.44 -13.64
C ALA A 179 -5.17 -11.22 -14.79
N ALA A 180 -5.72 -11.09 -16.01
CA ALA A 180 -5.17 -11.70 -17.21
C ALA A 180 -3.78 -11.12 -17.56
N ASP A 181 -3.59 -9.82 -17.36
CA ASP A 181 -2.31 -9.15 -17.59
C ASP A 181 -1.23 -9.61 -16.59
N GLN A 182 -1.54 -9.71 -15.30
CA GLN A 182 -0.63 -10.28 -14.30
C GLN A 182 -0.18 -11.69 -14.69
N ARG A 183 -1.13 -12.53 -15.14
CA ARG A 183 -0.80 -13.90 -15.57
C ARG A 183 0.13 -13.93 -16.79
N ARG A 184 -0.03 -13.04 -17.76
CA ARG A 184 0.87 -12.93 -18.94
C ARG A 184 2.28 -12.50 -18.57
N ARG A 185 2.45 -11.68 -17.51
CA ARG A 185 3.73 -11.18 -17.04
C ARG A 185 4.44 -12.10 -16.06
N MET A 186 3.82 -13.24 -15.70
CA MET A 186 4.39 -14.26 -14.82
C MET A 186 5.03 -15.39 -15.63
N THR A 187 6.24 -15.75 -15.28
CA THR A 187 6.96 -16.95 -15.76
C THR A 187 7.30 -17.83 -14.56
N LEU A 188 7.14 -19.13 -14.71
CA LEU A 188 7.52 -20.13 -13.71
C LEU A 188 8.61 -21.03 -14.33
N SER A 189 9.76 -21.20 -13.66
CA SER A 189 10.87 -21.98 -14.18
C SER A 189 11.73 -22.59 -13.10
N THR A 190 12.41 -23.67 -13.44
CA THR A 190 13.50 -24.23 -12.62
C THR A 190 14.89 -23.81 -13.10
N GLN A 191 14.94 -23.01 -14.19
CA GLN A 191 16.18 -22.66 -14.88
C GLN A 191 16.63 -21.25 -14.50
N TYR A 192 17.80 -21.11 -13.89
CA TYR A 192 18.37 -19.81 -13.52
C TYR A 192 18.68 -18.92 -14.74
N SER A 193 18.86 -19.51 -15.95
CA SER A 193 19.01 -18.74 -17.20
C SER A 193 17.84 -17.77 -17.49
N GLU A 194 16.65 -18.03 -16.94
CA GLU A 194 15.51 -17.12 -17.05
C GLU A 194 15.72 -15.78 -16.30
N ALA A 195 16.73 -15.73 -15.42
CA ALA A 195 17.11 -14.50 -14.72
C ALA A 195 18.03 -13.58 -15.52
N ALA A 196 18.54 -14.03 -16.69
CA ALA A 196 19.59 -13.34 -17.45
C ALA A 196 19.23 -11.91 -17.90
N SER A 197 17.95 -11.55 -17.99
CA SER A 197 17.48 -10.21 -18.36
C SER A 197 16.90 -9.40 -17.19
N ALA A 198 16.92 -9.95 -15.97
CA ALA A 198 16.29 -9.30 -14.82
C ALA A 198 17.22 -8.27 -14.19
N GLN A 199 16.62 -7.18 -13.67
CA GLN A 199 17.33 -6.11 -12.98
C GLN A 199 17.33 -6.31 -11.47
N LEU A 200 16.43 -7.16 -10.94
CA LEU A 200 16.28 -7.44 -9.52
C LEU A 200 16.03 -8.93 -9.32
N ALA A 201 16.76 -9.56 -8.41
CA ALA A 201 16.41 -10.87 -7.88
C ALA A 201 16.14 -10.76 -6.39
N ILE A 202 15.09 -11.45 -5.91
CA ILE A 202 14.74 -11.53 -4.48
C ILE A 202 14.71 -13.01 -4.11
N GLU A 203 15.65 -13.46 -3.28
CA GLU A 203 15.59 -14.80 -2.74
C GLU A 203 14.70 -14.84 -1.52
N ALA A 204 13.77 -15.77 -1.51
CA ALA A 204 12.78 -16.00 -0.45
C ALA A 204 12.68 -17.50 -0.11
N VAL A 205 13.84 -18.17 -0.10
CA VAL A 205 13.98 -19.60 0.18
C VAL A 205 14.14 -19.87 1.68
N PHE A 206 14.45 -21.11 2.01
CA PHE A 206 14.65 -21.52 3.39
C PHE A 206 15.75 -20.69 4.08
N GLU A 207 15.55 -20.38 5.37
CA GLU A 207 16.39 -19.48 6.17
C GLU A 207 17.66 -20.20 6.64
N ASP A 208 18.54 -20.48 5.68
CA ASP A 208 19.82 -21.14 5.87
C ASP A 208 20.91 -20.44 5.06
N MET A 209 22.01 -20.08 5.70
CA MET A 209 23.09 -19.29 5.11
C MET A 209 23.74 -19.99 3.91
N ALA A 210 23.95 -21.31 3.98
CA ALA A 210 24.59 -22.06 2.89
C ALA A 210 23.69 -22.12 1.65
N VAL A 211 22.39 -22.34 1.86
CA VAL A 211 21.39 -22.35 0.78
C VAL A 211 21.32 -20.96 0.10
N LYS A 212 21.29 -19.89 0.90
CA LYS A 212 21.23 -18.51 0.37
C LYS A 212 22.49 -18.15 -0.42
N HIS A 213 23.66 -18.51 0.07
CA HIS A 213 24.93 -18.33 -0.67
C HIS A 213 24.91 -19.03 -2.02
N GLU A 214 24.47 -20.30 -2.06
CA GLU A 214 24.41 -21.05 -3.33
C GLU A 214 23.49 -20.37 -4.33
N ILE A 215 22.34 -19.89 -3.89
CA ILE A 215 21.36 -19.22 -4.74
C ILE A 215 21.87 -17.87 -5.23
N LEU A 216 22.43 -17.05 -4.35
CA LEU A 216 22.98 -15.75 -4.73
C LEU A 216 24.14 -15.91 -5.72
N ALA A 217 25.01 -16.90 -5.53
CA ALA A 217 26.10 -17.21 -6.48
C ALA A 217 25.56 -17.64 -7.87
N LYS A 218 24.52 -18.46 -7.92
CA LYS A 218 23.86 -18.85 -9.17
C LYS A 218 23.23 -17.65 -9.89
N LEU A 219 22.60 -16.75 -9.15
CA LEU A 219 22.01 -15.53 -9.70
C LEU A 219 23.10 -14.58 -10.21
N GLU A 220 24.17 -14.38 -9.42
CA GLU A 220 25.30 -13.55 -9.84
C GLU A 220 25.93 -14.02 -11.15
N ALA A 221 26.04 -15.33 -11.35
CA ALA A 221 26.63 -15.92 -12.54
C ALA A 221 25.84 -15.69 -13.84
N VAL A 222 24.51 -15.44 -13.73
CA VAL A 222 23.62 -15.36 -14.92
C VAL A 222 23.02 -13.96 -15.13
N MET A 223 22.89 -13.16 -14.06
CA MET A 223 22.26 -11.84 -14.14
C MET A 223 23.23 -10.75 -14.59
N PRO A 224 22.73 -9.65 -15.18
CA PRO A 224 23.56 -8.49 -15.54
C PRO A 224 24.37 -7.98 -14.34
N ALA A 225 25.56 -7.44 -14.58
CA ALA A 225 26.46 -6.98 -13.52
C ALA A 225 25.86 -5.86 -12.65
N GLU A 226 25.01 -5.02 -13.24
CA GLU A 226 24.30 -3.93 -12.56
C GLU A 226 23.03 -4.37 -11.83
N ALA A 227 22.61 -5.62 -11.99
CA ALA A 227 21.38 -6.11 -11.35
C ALA A 227 21.56 -6.26 -9.84
N VAL A 228 20.51 -5.94 -9.10
CA VAL A 228 20.46 -6.03 -7.64
C VAL A 228 20.10 -7.45 -7.21
N LEU A 229 20.84 -7.98 -6.27
CA LEU A 229 20.61 -9.27 -5.62
C LEU A 229 20.07 -9.01 -4.22
N ALA A 230 18.83 -9.38 -3.96
CA ALA A 230 18.18 -9.13 -2.69
C ALA A 230 17.87 -10.41 -1.93
N THR A 231 17.93 -10.34 -0.61
CA THR A 231 17.52 -11.42 0.29
C THR A 231 16.33 -10.98 1.14
N ASN A 232 15.33 -11.86 1.30
CA ASN A 232 14.20 -11.62 2.21
C ASN A 232 14.47 -12.20 3.62
N THR A 233 15.71 -12.36 4.00
CA THR A 233 16.07 -12.85 5.34
C THR A 233 15.50 -11.94 6.42
N SER A 234 15.10 -12.54 7.55
CA SER A 234 14.63 -11.81 8.71
C SER A 234 15.73 -11.50 9.73
N TYR A 235 16.83 -12.27 9.76
CA TYR A 235 17.85 -12.15 10.80
C TYR A 235 19.26 -12.60 10.41
N LEU A 236 19.46 -13.20 9.23
CA LEU A 236 20.79 -13.59 8.80
C LEU A 236 21.58 -12.35 8.36
N ASP A 237 22.89 -12.38 8.56
CA ASP A 237 23.78 -11.26 8.24
C ASP A 237 23.93 -11.09 6.73
N VAL A 238 23.45 -9.94 6.22
CA VAL A 238 23.52 -9.59 4.80
C VAL A 238 24.97 -9.42 4.34
N ASN A 239 25.87 -8.94 5.21
CA ASN A 239 27.29 -8.79 4.88
C ASN A 239 27.96 -10.15 4.72
N GLU A 240 27.66 -11.12 5.59
CA GLU A 240 28.15 -12.48 5.45
C GLU A 240 27.68 -13.12 4.15
N MET A 241 26.42 -12.89 3.77
CA MET A 241 25.90 -13.36 2.47
C MET A 241 26.65 -12.73 1.30
N ALA A 242 26.87 -11.42 1.35
CA ALA A 242 27.54 -10.67 0.27
C ALA A 242 29.01 -11.06 0.12
N ALA A 243 29.71 -11.33 1.23
CA ALA A 243 31.16 -11.52 1.27
C ALA A 243 31.69 -12.69 0.37
N ARG A 244 30.81 -13.60 -0.04
CA ARG A 244 31.19 -14.74 -0.90
C ARG A 244 30.93 -14.50 -2.39
N LEU A 245 30.33 -13.37 -2.74
CA LEU A 245 30.07 -13.02 -4.14
C LEU A 245 31.28 -12.29 -4.75
N MET A 246 31.34 -12.26 -6.06
CA MET A 246 32.36 -11.52 -6.79
C MET A 246 32.18 -10.02 -6.62
N ASP A 247 30.94 -9.55 -6.60
CA ASP A 247 30.57 -8.16 -6.30
C ASP A 247 29.60 -8.06 -5.11
N PRO A 248 30.13 -7.95 -3.89
CA PRO A 248 29.31 -7.82 -2.67
C PRO A 248 28.39 -6.60 -2.66
N THR A 249 28.72 -5.55 -3.42
CA THR A 249 27.98 -4.27 -3.41
C THR A 249 26.59 -4.39 -4.06
N ARG A 250 26.33 -5.49 -4.78
CA ARG A 250 25.04 -5.79 -5.39
C ARG A 250 23.99 -6.33 -4.41
N VAL A 251 24.43 -6.72 -3.19
CA VAL A 251 23.56 -7.42 -2.25
C VAL A 251 22.90 -6.45 -1.28
N ILE A 252 21.56 -6.57 -1.17
CA ILE A 252 20.78 -5.84 -0.17
C ILE A 252 19.78 -6.77 0.53
N GLY A 253 19.37 -6.42 1.74
CA GLY A 253 18.21 -7.01 2.37
C GLY A 253 16.93 -6.30 1.91
N LEU A 254 15.94 -7.05 1.49
CA LEU A 254 14.56 -6.60 1.23
C LEU A 254 13.62 -7.42 2.10
N HIS A 255 13.47 -7.03 3.38
CA HIS A 255 12.66 -7.76 4.33
C HIS A 255 11.20 -7.36 4.21
N PHE A 256 10.41 -8.21 3.58
CA PHE A 256 8.96 -8.11 3.47
C PHE A 256 8.28 -8.71 4.69
N PHE A 257 7.15 -8.14 5.08
CA PHE A 257 6.33 -8.65 6.19
C PHE A 257 5.16 -9.50 5.69
N ALA A 258 4.85 -10.56 6.43
CA ALA A 258 3.74 -11.47 6.08
C ALA A 258 2.37 -10.85 6.45
N PRO A 259 1.39 -10.92 5.57
CA PRO A 259 1.45 -11.34 4.16
C PRO A 259 2.02 -10.24 3.25
N ALA A 260 3.03 -10.55 2.42
CA ALA A 260 3.79 -9.57 1.63
C ALA A 260 2.93 -8.71 0.69
N HIS A 261 1.80 -9.21 0.21
CA HIS A 261 0.88 -8.50 -0.67
C HIS A 261 -0.11 -7.56 0.06
N ILE A 262 -0.14 -7.58 1.39
CA ILE A 262 -1.02 -6.75 2.23
C ILE A 262 -0.21 -5.74 3.04
N MET A 263 0.88 -6.21 3.66
CA MET A 263 1.72 -5.38 4.52
C MET A 263 2.50 -4.37 3.68
N LYS A 264 2.34 -3.08 4.01
CA LYS A 264 2.93 -1.99 3.22
C LYS A 264 4.34 -1.61 3.66
N LEU A 265 4.86 -2.25 4.71
CA LEU A 265 6.22 -2.02 5.20
C LEU A 265 7.18 -2.94 4.45
N LEU A 266 8.25 -2.36 3.93
CA LEU A 266 9.43 -3.03 3.40
C LEU A 266 10.65 -2.42 4.08
N GLU A 267 11.42 -3.23 4.78
CA GLU A 267 12.72 -2.83 5.30
C GLU A 267 13.80 -3.05 4.24
N ILE A 268 14.54 -2.00 3.95
CA ILE A 268 15.68 -2.04 3.03
C ILE A 268 16.94 -2.02 3.89
N VAL A 269 17.67 -3.12 3.91
CA VAL A 269 18.88 -3.30 4.70
C VAL A 269 20.07 -3.20 3.76
N GLN A 270 20.82 -2.11 3.87
CA GLN A 270 22.07 -1.94 3.16
C GLN A 270 23.19 -2.54 3.98
N GLY A 271 24.01 -3.38 3.36
CA GLY A 271 25.25 -3.88 3.96
C GLY A 271 26.32 -2.79 4.11
N ALA A 272 27.40 -3.14 4.77
CA ALA A 272 28.55 -2.25 4.98
C ALA A 272 29.39 -2.05 3.70
#